data_f4c22883d69801d9b5cd4f42463bea92
#
_entry.id   f4c22883d69801d9b5cd4f42463bea92
#
_cell.length_a   1.000
_cell.length_b   1.000
_cell.length_c   1.000
_cell.angle_alpha   90.00
_cell.angle_beta   90.00
_cell.angle_gamma   90.00
#
_symmetry.space_group_name_H-M   'P 1'
#
loop_
_entity.id
_entity.type
_entity.pdbx_description
1 polymer ?
#
loop_
_entity_poly.entity_id
_entity_poly.type
_entity_poly.pdbx_seq_one_letter_code
_entity_poly.pdbx_strand_id
1 'polypeptide(L)'
;MSSLKTSVVEMVKSIKKGEISSEELVKKYIEQIKKKEKDIEAFQFFDEELAITQAKKLDALHQAGQHGDLHGIPVGVKDIFDTTDMPTEDGTEIHKNNPSLNDCTVVSKLKQAGAIIMGKTVTTELAYYSPGKTKNPHDLKRTPGGSSSGSAAAVASHMVPLAVGSQTNGSVIRPASYCGVVGYKPTKGLISRHLVMQISRTLDHVGVFANSVEDAALISEQLIGYDKQDPDTSLNPKPKLLNASKEKPPMEPLFAYIELPFMNKLDKDASEGFEEVKDELKGKVDEIELPEGFSKIPDWHKVIMESDMATSFSEEYKKSKDKLSNKIIEAIERGMKYTSVEYNDALSKIDLANAYFKQFFHDYDAILTPSANGEA
;
A
#
# COMPACT_ATOMS: atom_id res chain seq x y z
N MET A 1 -28.31 5.59 -10.16
CA MET A 1 -27.20 6.44 -9.65
C MET A 1 -26.21 5.52 -8.96
N SER A 2 -24.97 5.37 -9.44
CA SER A 2 -23.99 4.56 -8.73
C SER A 2 -23.67 5.22 -7.37
N SER A 3 -23.80 4.46 -6.29
CA SER A 3 -23.38 4.87 -4.96
C SER A 3 -21.85 4.88 -4.92
N LEU A 4 -21.22 5.77 -4.15
CA LEU A 4 -19.75 5.72 -3.89
C LEU A 4 -19.31 4.42 -3.20
N LYS A 5 -20.26 3.62 -2.74
CA LYS A 5 -20.03 2.28 -2.16
C LYS A 5 -20.13 1.13 -3.17
N THR A 6 -20.42 1.43 -4.43
CA THR A 6 -20.43 0.45 -5.51
C THR A 6 -19.01 -0.05 -5.77
N SER A 7 -18.82 -1.33 -6.10
CA SER A 7 -17.49 -1.85 -6.42
C SER A 7 -16.91 -1.18 -7.67
N VAL A 8 -15.58 -1.10 -7.73
CA VAL A 8 -14.90 -0.54 -8.91
C VAL A 8 -15.22 -1.34 -10.18
N VAL A 9 -15.32 -2.66 -10.03
CA VAL A 9 -15.72 -3.55 -11.14
C VAL A 9 -17.05 -3.10 -11.75
N GLU A 10 -18.04 -2.77 -10.93
CA GLU A 10 -19.34 -2.28 -11.42
C GLU A 10 -19.26 -0.84 -11.95
N MET A 11 -18.46 0.03 -11.33
CA MET A 11 -18.24 1.40 -11.84
C MET A 11 -17.65 1.39 -13.25
N VAL A 12 -16.61 0.57 -13.49
CA VAL A 12 -16.00 0.40 -14.82
C VAL A 12 -17.02 -0.11 -15.84
N LYS A 13 -17.86 -1.08 -15.46
CA LYS A 13 -18.93 -1.59 -16.33
C LYS A 13 -19.93 -0.50 -16.69
N SER A 14 -20.38 0.31 -15.70
CA SER A 14 -21.32 1.39 -15.92
C SER A 14 -20.76 2.47 -16.84
N ILE A 15 -19.47 2.83 -16.70
CA ILE A 15 -18.81 3.77 -17.60
C ILE A 15 -18.72 3.18 -19.01
N LYS A 16 -18.27 1.92 -19.17
CA LYS A 16 -18.17 1.25 -20.47
C LYS A 16 -19.51 1.14 -21.20
N LYS A 17 -20.62 1.07 -20.46
CA LYS A 17 -21.99 1.08 -21.04
C LYS A 17 -22.53 2.49 -21.29
N GLY A 18 -21.82 3.55 -20.89
CA GLY A 18 -22.32 4.94 -21.00
C GLY A 18 -23.43 5.29 -20.01
N GLU A 19 -23.62 4.50 -18.95
CA GLU A 19 -24.62 4.77 -17.90
C GLU A 19 -24.20 5.94 -16.98
N ILE A 20 -22.89 6.21 -16.90
CA ILE A 20 -22.28 7.35 -16.22
C ILE A 20 -20.99 7.72 -16.96
N SER A 21 -20.67 9.01 -17.05
CA SER A 21 -19.39 9.46 -17.59
C SER A 21 -18.28 9.45 -16.51
N SER A 22 -17.01 9.47 -16.96
CA SER A 22 -15.87 9.63 -16.07
C SER A 22 -15.95 10.97 -15.32
N GLU A 23 -16.35 12.04 -16.01
CA GLU A 23 -16.53 13.37 -15.40
C GLU A 23 -17.59 13.36 -14.31
N GLU A 24 -18.77 12.74 -14.55
CA GLU A 24 -19.81 12.62 -13.54
C GLU A 24 -19.38 11.82 -12.31
N LEU A 25 -18.63 10.72 -12.53
CA LEU A 25 -18.10 9.92 -11.42
C LEU A 25 -17.09 10.70 -10.62
N VAL A 26 -16.11 11.34 -11.25
CA VAL A 26 -15.08 12.15 -10.59
C VAL A 26 -15.69 13.29 -9.78
N LYS A 27 -16.70 13.99 -10.32
CA LYS A 27 -17.40 15.06 -9.58
C LYS A 27 -18.03 14.56 -8.28
N LYS A 28 -18.61 13.36 -8.26
CA LYS A 28 -19.14 12.77 -7.02
C LYS A 28 -18.04 12.52 -5.98
N TYR A 29 -16.87 12.06 -6.42
CA TYR A 29 -15.72 11.88 -5.51
C TYR A 29 -15.15 13.22 -5.04
N ILE A 30 -15.10 14.24 -5.89
CA ILE A 30 -14.72 15.61 -5.51
C ILE A 30 -15.64 16.17 -4.41
N GLU A 31 -16.96 15.99 -4.56
CA GLU A 31 -17.91 16.38 -3.52
C GLU A 31 -17.68 15.66 -2.20
N GLN A 32 -17.36 14.36 -2.25
CA GLN A 32 -17.03 13.58 -1.06
C GLN A 32 -15.72 14.05 -0.41
N ILE A 33 -14.69 14.35 -1.21
CA ILE A 33 -13.45 14.94 -0.72
C ILE A 33 -13.73 16.26 -0.02
N LYS A 34 -14.43 17.21 -0.68
CA LYS A 34 -14.79 18.51 -0.07
C LYS A 34 -15.52 18.36 1.26
N LYS A 35 -16.34 17.34 1.40
CA LYS A 35 -17.09 17.06 2.63
C LYS A 35 -16.21 16.51 3.76
N LYS A 36 -15.21 15.67 3.42
CA LYS A 36 -14.47 14.87 4.40
C LYS A 36 -13.05 15.38 4.68
N GLU A 37 -12.40 16.01 3.70
CA GLU A 37 -10.99 16.36 3.77
C GLU A 37 -10.63 17.29 4.93
N LYS A 38 -11.52 18.24 5.28
CA LYS A 38 -11.32 19.14 6.42
C LYS A 38 -11.16 18.42 7.77
N ASP A 39 -11.72 17.21 7.90
CA ASP A 39 -11.71 16.43 9.13
C ASP A 39 -10.67 15.31 9.08
N ILE A 40 -10.49 14.67 7.90
CA ILE A 40 -9.63 13.49 7.70
C ILE A 40 -8.20 13.87 7.32
N GLU A 41 -8.01 14.93 6.53
CA GLU A 41 -6.72 15.39 6.03
C GLU A 41 -5.93 14.28 5.30
N ALA A 42 -6.60 13.59 4.37
CA ALA A 42 -6.03 12.44 3.65
C ALA A 42 -5.11 12.84 2.49
N PHE A 43 -5.30 14.04 1.92
CA PHE A 43 -4.52 14.50 0.76
C PHE A 43 -3.41 15.47 1.15
N GLN A 44 -2.23 15.25 0.59
CA GLN A 44 -1.13 16.21 0.61
C GLN A 44 -1.27 17.22 -0.53
N PHE A 45 -1.69 16.72 -1.70
CA PHE A 45 -2.01 17.56 -2.85
C PHE A 45 -3.31 17.05 -3.50
N PHE A 46 -4.21 17.98 -3.78
CA PHE A 46 -5.45 17.72 -4.49
C PHE A 46 -5.80 18.93 -5.37
N ASP A 47 -6.06 18.67 -6.65
CA ASP A 47 -6.48 19.67 -7.61
C ASP A 47 -7.72 19.18 -8.36
N GLU A 48 -8.85 19.86 -8.12
CA GLU A 48 -10.15 19.54 -8.70
C GLU A 48 -10.16 19.70 -10.22
N GLU A 49 -9.56 20.78 -10.73
CA GLU A 49 -9.55 21.09 -12.16
C GLU A 49 -8.70 20.08 -12.94
N LEU A 50 -7.58 19.67 -12.36
CA LEU A 50 -6.72 18.63 -12.92
C LEU A 50 -7.47 17.29 -13.00
N ALA A 51 -8.17 16.90 -11.95
CA ALA A 51 -8.97 15.65 -11.93
C ALA A 51 -10.09 15.68 -12.97
N ILE A 52 -10.83 16.79 -13.07
CA ILE A 52 -11.91 16.97 -14.09
C ILE A 52 -11.33 16.96 -15.50
N THR A 53 -10.17 17.59 -15.73
CA THR A 53 -9.50 17.60 -17.04
C THR A 53 -9.11 16.19 -17.49
N GLN A 54 -8.55 15.37 -16.59
CA GLN A 54 -8.27 13.96 -16.86
C GLN A 54 -9.56 13.20 -17.21
N ALA A 55 -10.64 13.41 -16.45
CA ALA A 55 -11.92 12.74 -16.67
C ALA A 55 -12.52 13.05 -18.05
N LYS A 56 -12.54 14.34 -18.44
CA LYS A 56 -13.03 14.78 -19.77
C LYS A 56 -12.23 14.16 -20.92
N LYS A 57 -10.90 14.06 -20.75
CA LYS A 57 -10.04 13.39 -21.73
C LYS A 57 -10.41 11.92 -21.88
N LEU A 58 -10.71 11.22 -20.78
CA LEU A 58 -11.13 9.83 -20.82
C LEU A 58 -12.52 9.66 -21.43
N ASP A 59 -13.46 10.57 -21.17
CA ASP A 59 -14.78 10.54 -21.83
C ASP A 59 -14.66 10.70 -23.35
N ALA A 60 -13.75 11.54 -23.83
CA ALA A 60 -13.46 11.65 -25.26
C ALA A 60 -12.86 10.36 -25.85
N LEU A 61 -11.96 9.69 -25.12
CA LEU A 61 -11.41 8.38 -25.49
C LEU A 61 -12.49 7.29 -25.50
N HIS A 62 -13.41 7.32 -24.53
CA HIS A 62 -14.55 6.42 -24.49
C HIS A 62 -15.42 6.53 -25.75
N GLN A 63 -15.73 7.76 -26.19
CA GLN A 63 -16.48 8.02 -27.42
C GLN A 63 -15.74 7.49 -28.66
N ALA A 64 -14.42 7.43 -28.64
CA ALA A 64 -13.58 6.83 -29.67
C ALA A 64 -13.45 5.30 -29.56
N GLY A 65 -14.16 4.65 -28.63
CA GLY A 65 -14.12 3.20 -28.40
C GLY A 65 -12.85 2.71 -27.68
N GLN A 66 -12.10 3.59 -27.05
CA GLN A 66 -10.87 3.25 -26.33
C GLN A 66 -11.13 3.19 -24.82
N HIS A 67 -10.93 2.01 -24.23
CA HIS A 67 -11.16 1.77 -22.82
C HIS A 67 -10.02 0.99 -22.18
N GLY A 68 -9.53 1.47 -21.02
CA GLY A 68 -8.70 0.68 -20.11
C GLY A 68 -9.54 -0.11 -19.09
N ASP A 69 -8.87 -0.95 -18.31
CA ASP A 69 -9.54 -1.75 -17.27
C ASP A 69 -9.86 -0.96 -15.99
N LEU A 70 -9.29 0.23 -15.83
CA LEU A 70 -9.60 1.21 -14.78
C LEU A 70 -10.19 2.50 -15.36
N HIS A 71 -10.80 2.44 -16.55
CA HIS A 71 -11.26 3.62 -17.29
C HIS A 71 -12.20 4.49 -16.44
N GLY A 72 -11.78 5.74 -16.22
CA GLY A 72 -12.54 6.74 -15.46
C GLY A 72 -12.53 6.58 -13.93
N ILE A 73 -11.76 5.64 -13.40
CA ILE A 73 -11.72 5.36 -11.95
C ILE A 73 -10.73 6.27 -11.23
N PRO A 74 -11.17 7.05 -10.21
CA PRO A 74 -10.29 7.86 -9.38
C PRO A 74 -9.38 7.00 -8.51
N VAL A 75 -8.07 7.32 -8.46
CA VAL A 75 -7.07 6.63 -7.65
C VAL A 75 -6.26 7.64 -6.85
N GLY A 76 -6.14 7.42 -5.54
CA GLY A 76 -5.23 8.15 -4.66
C GLY A 76 -3.81 7.58 -4.75
N VAL A 77 -2.80 8.45 -4.82
CA VAL A 77 -1.40 8.04 -4.97
C VAL A 77 -0.60 8.56 -3.79
N LYS A 78 -0.01 7.65 -2.99
CA LYS A 78 0.83 8.04 -1.84
C LYS A 78 1.93 9.00 -2.26
N ASP A 79 2.19 10.00 -1.44
CA ASP A 79 3.11 11.10 -1.74
C ASP A 79 4.60 10.72 -1.60
N ILE A 80 4.96 9.59 -2.19
CA ILE A 80 6.32 9.12 -2.45
C ILE A 80 6.47 8.55 -3.85
N PHE A 81 5.41 8.61 -4.66
CA PHE A 81 5.35 8.16 -6.03
C PHE A 81 5.46 9.38 -6.95
N ASP A 82 6.46 9.43 -7.78
CA ASP A 82 6.67 10.54 -8.70
C ASP A 82 5.53 10.68 -9.71
N THR A 83 5.07 11.92 -9.87
CA THR A 83 4.04 12.34 -10.83
C THR A 83 4.49 13.62 -11.53
N THR A 84 4.32 13.69 -12.85
CA THR A 84 4.73 14.86 -13.65
C THR A 84 3.85 16.09 -13.42
N ASP A 85 2.62 15.87 -12.99
CA ASP A 85 1.56 16.88 -12.87
C ASP A 85 1.26 17.32 -11.43
N MET A 86 1.94 16.71 -10.45
CA MET A 86 1.79 17.04 -9.03
C MET A 86 3.16 16.94 -8.33
N PRO A 87 3.42 17.73 -7.28
CA PRO A 87 4.65 17.60 -6.50
C PRO A 87 4.73 16.26 -5.77
N THR A 88 5.95 15.79 -5.47
CA THR A 88 6.24 14.66 -4.60
C THR A 88 7.08 15.16 -3.43
N GLU A 89 6.49 15.17 -2.22
CA GLU A 89 7.08 15.82 -1.06
C GLU A 89 7.59 14.84 0.01
N ASP A 90 7.33 13.53 -0.16
CA ASP A 90 7.81 12.43 0.70
C ASP A 90 7.48 12.61 2.20
N GLY A 91 6.45 13.41 2.49
CA GLY A 91 6.03 13.74 3.85
C GLY A 91 7.02 14.60 4.64
N THR A 92 7.94 15.31 3.96
CA THR A 92 8.98 16.14 4.60
C THR A 92 9.02 17.55 4.02
N GLU A 93 9.35 18.53 4.87
CA GLU A 93 9.59 19.91 4.42
C GLU A 93 10.84 20.04 3.52
N ILE A 94 11.75 19.08 3.57
CA ILE A 94 12.97 19.07 2.77
C ILE A 94 12.64 18.99 1.27
N HIS A 95 11.60 18.23 0.92
CA HIS A 95 11.16 18.01 -0.46
C HIS A 95 9.90 18.82 -0.83
N LYS A 96 9.62 19.89 -0.09
CA LYS A 96 8.44 20.71 -0.35
C LYS A 96 8.41 21.26 -1.77
N ASN A 97 7.26 21.10 -2.45
CA ASN A 97 7.04 21.47 -3.84
C ASN A 97 8.03 20.83 -4.83
N ASN A 98 8.58 19.67 -4.51
CA ASN A 98 9.55 18.98 -5.38
C ASN A 98 8.86 18.49 -6.66
N PRO A 99 9.22 19.02 -7.85
CA PRO A 99 8.64 18.59 -9.10
C PRO A 99 9.32 17.32 -9.60
N SER A 100 8.55 16.42 -10.21
CA SER A 100 9.09 15.24 -10.86
C SER A 100 9.06 15.40 -12.38
N LEU A 101 10.15 15.01 -13.05
CA LEU A 101 10.26 15.10 -14.51
C LEU A 101 9.47 13.99 -15.23
N ASN A 102 9.28 12.87 -14.55
CA ASN A 102 8.60 11.70 -15.10
C ASN A 102 7.62 11.12 -14.09
N ASP A 103 6.56 10.51 -14.58
CA ASP A 103 5.73 9.64 -13.77
C ASP A 103 6.50 8.38 -13.40
N CYS A 104 6.38 7.92 -12.17
CA CYS A 104 6.85 6.59 -11.80
C CYS A 104 6.10 5.51 -12.60
N THR A 105 6.69 4.30 -12.70
CA THR A 105 6.08 3.21 -13.46
C THR A 105 4.66 2.88 -13.00
N VAL A 106 4.38 2.95 -11.70
CA VAL A 106 3.04 2.72 -11.13
C VAL A 106 2.03 3.73 -11.68
N VAL A 107 2.34 5.02 -11.62
CA VAL A 107 1.47 6.09 -12.12
C VAL A 107 1.27 5.99 -13.63
N SER A 108 2.34 5.71 -14.38
CA SER A 108 2.28 5.49 -15.83
C SER A 108 1.33 4.34 -16.18
N LYS A 109 1.41 3.21 -15.47
CA LYS A 109 0.51 2.06 -15.67
C LYS A 109 -0.93 2.37 -15.28
N LEU A 110 -1.18 3.10 -14.19
CA LEU A 110 -2.51 3.56 -13.82
C LEU A 110 -3.12 4.42 -14.93
N LYS A 111 -2.39 5.42 -15.42
CA LYS A 111 -2.84 6.28 -16.53
C LYS A 111 -3.09 5.47 -17.80
N GLN A 112 -2.24 4.49 -18.14
CA GLN A 112 -2.44 3.58 -19.27
C GLN A 112 -3.69 2.70 -19.11
N ALA A 113 -4.00 2.26 -17.90
CA ALA A 113 -5.25 1.53 -17.60
C ALA A 113 -6.50 2.44 -17.62
N GLY A 114 -6.34 3.74 -17.83
CA GLY A 114 -7.43 4.72 -17.86
C GLY A 114 -7.85 5.22 -16.47
N ALA A 115 -7.04 5.03 -15.43
CA ALA A 115 -7.30 5.60 -14.12
C ALA A 115 -7.07 7.12 -14.11
N ILE A 116 -7.79 7.80 -13.24
CA ILE A 116 -7.64 9.24 -12.96
C ILE A 116 -6.84 9.40 -11.68
N ILE A 117 -5.68 10.05 -11.76
CA ILE A 117 -4.90 10.36 -10.56
C ILE A 117 -5.59 11.51 -9.83
N MET A 118 -6.25 11.16 -8.72
CA MET A 118 -7.09 12.09 -7.97
C MET A 118 -6.28 13.09 -7.15
N GLY A 119 -5.13 12.69 -6.66
CA GLY A 119 -4.24 13.51 -5.86
C GLY A 119 -3.17 12.69 -5.17
N LYS A 120 -2.26 13.39 -4.46
CA LYS A 120 -1.21 12.80 -3.64
C LYS A 120 -1.74 12.60 -2.23
N THR A 121 -1.75 11.36 -1.74
CA THR A 121 -2.22 11.03 -0.39
C THR A 121 -1.09 11.11 0.62
N VAL A 122 -1.40 11.59 1.82
CA VAL A 122 -0.42 11.80 2.89
C VAL A 122 0.36 10.53 3.22
N THR A 123 1.67 10.69 3.33
CA THR A 123 2.59 9.71 3.91
C THR A 123 3.10 10.22 5.26
N THR A 124 3.62 9.31 6.10
CA THR A 124 4.48 9.70 7.22
C THR A 124 5.82 10.23 6.70
N GLU A 125 6.56 10.98 7.51
CA GLU A 125 7.85 11.56 7.12
C GLU A 125 8.80 10.49 6.57
N LEU A 126 9.27 10.68 5.32
CA LEU A 126 10.11 9.73 4.58
C LEU A 126 9.61 8.28 4.69
N ALA A 127 8.28 8.12 4.71
CA ALA A 127 7.59 6.84 4.88
C ALA A 127 7.99 6.03 6.13
N TYR A 128 8.54 6.69 7.18
CA TYR A 128 8.94 6.10 8.45
C TYR A 128 7.91 6.40 9.57
N TYR A 129 8.30 6.41 10.85
CA TYR A 129 7.36 6.40 11.99
C TYR A 129 6.90 7.77 12.49
N SER A 130 7.28 8.89 11.88
CA SER A 130 6.76 10.21 12.27
C SER A 130 5.44 10.47 11.56
N PRO A 131 4.29 10.53 12.27
CA PRO A 131 2.98 10.63 11.66
C PRO A 131 2.79 11.97 10.94
N GLY A 132 2.06 11.93 9.81
CA GLY A 132 1.54 13.10 9.13
C GLY A 132 0.24 13.62 9.77
N LYS A 133 -0.44 14.52 9.06
CA LYS A 133 -1.67 15.21 9.53
C LYS A 133 -2.93 14.34 9.51
N THR A 134 -2.94 13.23 8.78
CA THR A 134 -4.14 12.41 8.54
C THR A 134 -4.70 11.79 9.80
N LYS A 135 -6.01 11.83 9.94
CA LYS A 135 -6.77 11.26 11.05
C LYS A 135 -7.52 10.01 10.63
N ASN A 136 -7.76 9.11 11.58
CA ASN A 136 -8.51 7.90 11.33
C ASN A 136 -9.99 8.23 11.06
N PRO A 137 -10.59 7.73 9.95
CA PRO A 137 -12.00 8.00 9.64
C PRO A 137 -13.01 7.46 10.66
N HIS A 138 -12.62 6.48 11.47
CA HIS A 138 -13.48 5.90 12.52
C HIS A 138 -13.39 6.67 13.83
N ASP A 139 -12.23 7.26 14.16
CA ASP A 139 -12.04 8.13 15.30
C ASP A 139 -10.98 9.20 14.97
N LEU A 140 -11.43 10.46 14.84
CA LEU A 140 -10.57 11.59 14.47
C LEU A 140 -9.47 11.92 15.50
N LYS A 141 -9.50 11.31 16.67
CA LYS A 141 -8.46 11.46 17.70
C LYS A 141 -7.33 10.43 17.55
N ARG A 142 -7.51 9.44 16.66
CA ARG A 142 -6.58 8.35 16.44
C ARG A 142 -5.87 8.50 15.09
N THR A 143 -4.72 7.86 14.98
CA THR A 143 -3.98 7.75 13.72
C THR A 143 -4.66 6.75 12.78
N PRO A 144 -4.64 6.95 11.46
CA PRO A 144 -5.03 5.90 10.51
C PRO A 144 -3.96 4.80 10.36
N GLY A 145 -2.90 4.85 11.15
CA GLY A 145 -1.69 4.06 10.91
C GLY A 145 -0.84 4.68 9.80
N GLY A 146 0.25 3.99 9.46
CA GLY A 146 1.20 4.47 8.44
C GLY A 146 2.12 3.34 7.94
N SER A 147 2.95 3.73 6.99
CA SER A 147 3.21 5.07 6.43
C SER A 147 2.22 5.53 5.35
N SER A 148 1.42 4.66 4.73
CA SER A 148 0.42 5.03 3.71
C SER A 148 -0.89 5.54 4.35
N SER A 149 -0.76 6.51 5.25
CA SER A 149 -1.84 7.05 6.10
C SER A 149 -3.02 7.58 5.29
N GLY A 150 -2.74 8.51 4.39
CA GLY A 150 -3.77 9.14 3.55
C GLY A 150 -4.41 8.18 2.57
N SER A 151 -3.66 7.20 2.04
CA SER A 151 -4.19 6.20 1.10
C SER A 151 -5.28 5.34 1.74
N ALA A 152 -5.02 4.80 2.94
CA ALA A 152 -5.99 4.00 3.67
C ALA A 152 -7.19 4.83 4.12
N ALA A 153 -6.96 6.03 4.67
CA ALA A 153 -8.02 6.92 5.14
C ALA A 153 -8.92 7.41 4.01
N ALA A 154 -8.36 7.75 2.83
CA ALA A 154 -9.13 8.19 1.67
C ALA A 154 -10.06 7.08 1.14
N VAL A 155 -9.60 5.83 1.09
CA VAL A 155 -10.42 4.67 0.68
C VAL A 155 -11.50 4.40 1.71
N ALA A 156 -11.17 4.35 3.00
CA ALA A 156 -12.13 4.12 4.09
C ALA A 156 -13.23 5.19 4.16
N SER A 157 -12.89 6.45 3.81
CA SER A 157 -13.83 7.57 3.78
C SER A 157 -14.60 7.69 2.47
N HIS A 158 -14.39 6.77 1.51
CA HIS A 158 -14.94 6.84 0.15
C HIS A 158 -14.59 8.15 -0.59
N MET A 159 -13.44 8.74 -0.31
CA MET A 159 -12.91 9.90 -1.05
C MET A 159 -12.26 9.50 -2.36
N VAL A 160 -11.80 8.25 -2.45
CA VAL A 160 -11.45 7.51 -3.66
C VAL A 160 -11.84 6.05 -3.48
N PRO A 161 -12.13 5.31 -4.56
CA PRO A 161 -12.44 3.89 -4.45
C PRO A 161 -11.19 3.02 -4.33
N LEU A 162 -10.06 3.50 -4.83
CA LEU A 162 -8.76 2.83 -4.87
C LEU A 162 -7.63 3.78 -4.47
N ALA A 163 -6.58 3.23 -3.88
CA ALA A 163 -5.35 3.96 -3.68
C ALA A 163 -4.12 3.04 -3.78
N VAL A 164 -2.95 3.64 -4.06
CA VAL A 164 -1.66 2.96 -4.01
C VAL A 164 -0.84 3.46 -2.83
N GLY A 165 0.01 2.58 -2.30
CA GLY A 165 0.95 2.88 -1.24
C GLY A 165 2.17 1.97 -1.29
N SER A 166 3.00 2.03 -0.27
CA SER A 166 4.22 1.24 -0.17
C SER A 166 4.34 0.59 1.19
N GLN A 167 5.11 -0.49 1.26
CA GLN A 167 5.41 -1.18 2.51
C GLN A 167 6.86 -1.64 2.57
N THR A 168 7.55 -1.23 3.64
CA THR A 168 8.86 -1.73 4.03
C THR A 168 8.73 -2.75 5.16
N ASN A 169 7.87 -2.47 6.16
CA ASN A 169 7.56 -3.41 7.24
C ASN A 169 6.06 -3.69 7.42
N GLY A 170 5.20 -2.71 7.48
CA GLY A 170 3.74 -2.87 7.69
C GLY A 170 2.91 -1.77 7.04
N SER A 171 3.50 -0.92 6.20
CA SER A 171 2.92 0.35 5.76
C SER A 171 1.79 0.27 4.73
N VAL A 172 1.35 -0.92 4.35
CA VAL A 172 0.10 -1.19 3.61
C VAL A 172 -0.89 -1.90 4.53
N ILE A 173 -0.50 -3.05 5.09
CA ILE A 173 -1.44 -3.88 5.85
C ILE A 173 -1.86 -3.23 7.18
N ARG A 174 -0.94 -2.53 7.87
CA ARG A 174 -1.26 -1.86 9.15
C ARG A 174 -2.29 -0.73 8.98
N PRO A 175 -2.09 0.30 8.11
CA PRO A 175 -3.11 1.32 7.93
C PRO A 175 -4.40 0.77 7.31
N ALA A 176 -4.35 -0.29 6.49
CA ALA A 176 -5.54 -0.97 6.00
C ALA A 176 -6.36 -1.57 7.16
N SER A 177 -5.70 -2.25 8.10
CA SER A 177 -6.34 -2.80 9.30
C SER A 177 -6.98 -1.71 10.15
N TYR A 178 -6.23 -0.66 10.49
CA TYR A 178 -6.72 0.45 11.31
C TYR A 178 -7.86 1.25 10.68
N CYS A 179 -7.94 1.27 9.34
CA CYS A 179 -9.00 1.96 8.61
C CYS A 179 -10.14 1.03 8.15
N GLY A 180 -10.06 -0.28 8.41
CA GLY A 180 -11.11 -1.25 8.03
C GLY A 180 -11.25 -1.41 6.51
N VAL A 181 -10.16 -1.40 5.76
CA VAL A 181 -10.13 -1.59 4.31
C VAL A 181 -9.22 -2.75 3.91
N VAL A 182 -9.34 -3.23 2.68
CA VAL A 182 -8.45 -4.24 2.13
C VAL A 182 -7.12 -3.59 1.75
N GLY A 183 -6.02 -4.07 2.35
CA GLY A 183 -4.66 -3.74 1.94
C GLY A 183 -3.99 -4.98 1.34
N TYR A 184 -3.51 -4.87 0.11
CA TYR A 184 -2.82 -5.96 -0.56
C TYR A 184 -1.39 -5.58 -0.91
N LYS A 185 -0.43 -6.34 -0.39
CA LYS A 185 0.99 -6.25 -0.70
C LYS A 185 1.41 -7.49 -1.48
N PRO A 186 1.62 -7.39 -2.79
CA PRO A 186 2.08 -8.52 -3.59
C PRO A 186 3.51 -8.94 -3.23
N THR A 187 3.93 -10.09 -3.74
CA THR A 187 5.31 -10.56 -3.65
C THR A 187 6.28 -9.54 -4.25
N LYS A 188 7.48 -9.41 -3.66
CA LYS A 188 8.55 -8.53 -4.15
C LYS A 188 8.85 -8.79 -5.63
N GLY A 189 9.04 -7.71 -6.38
CA GLY A 189 9.36 -7.77 -7.81
C GLY A 189 8.16 -7.99 -8.74
N LEU A 190 6.93 -8.10 -8.22
CA LEU A 190 5.74 -8.13 -9.07
C LEU A 190 5.31 -6.75 -9.56
N ILE A 191 5.45 -5.72 -8.73
CA ILE A 191 5.16 -4.32 -9.10
C ILE A 191 6.45 -3.52 -9.00
N SER A 192 6.75 -2.75 -10.06
CA SER A 192 7.93 -1.89 -10.14
C SER A 192 7.91 -0.77 -9.09
N ARG A 193 9.10 -0.45 -8.58
CA ARG A 193 9.36 0.68 -7.65
C ARG A 193 10.16 1.80 -8.33
N HIS A 194 10.27 1.76 -9.66
CA HIS A 194 11.00 2.81 -10.40
C HIS A 194 10.35 4.18 -10.17
N LEU A 195 11.16 5.16 -9.74
CA LEU A 195 10.73 6.51 -9.34
C LEU A 195 9.69 6.52 -8.20
N VAL A 196 9.85 5.58 -7.27
CA VAL A 196 9.22 5.60 -5.95
C VAL A 196 10.32 5.81 -4.92
N MET A 197 10.17 6.75 -3.98
CA MET A 197 11.14 6.96 -2.91
C MET A 197 11.40 5.66 -2.15
N GLN A 198 12.66 5.28 -2.01
CA GLN A 198 13.08 4.04 -1.38
C GLN A 198 13.58 4.27 0.04
N ILE A 199 13.06 3.46 0.99
CA ILE A 199 13.66 3.27 2.31
C ILE A 199 14.73 2.17 2.22
N SER A 200 14.34 1.02 1.68
CA SER A 200 15.17 -0.18 1.57
C SER A 200 14.93 -0.90 0.25
N ARG A 201 15.97 -1.08 -0.55
CA ARG A 201 15.87 -1.85 -1.77
C ARG A 201 15.43 -3.29 -1.51
N THR A 202 15.87 -3.86 -0.39
CA THR A 202 15.57 -5.25 -0.02
C THR A 202 14.14 -5.45 0.42
N LEU A 203 13.57 -4.49 1.15
CA LEU A 203 12.31 -4.66 1.88
C LEU A 203 11.12 -3.94 1.23
N ASP A 204 11.34 -2.92 0.40
CA ASP A 204 10.25 -2.10 -0.13
C ASP A 204 9.39 -2.84 -1.16
N HIS A 205 8.08 -2.65 -1.03
CA HIS A 205 7.05 -3.15 -1.93
C HIS A 205 6.06 -2.03 -2.25
N VAL A 206 5.47 -2.10 -3.43
CA VAL A 206 4.25 -1.37 -3.74
C VAL A 206 3.05 -2.21 -3.34
N GLY A 207 2.02 -1.58 -2.80
CA GLY A 207 0.75 -2.22 -2.49
C GLY A 207 -0.43 -1.31 -2.77
N VAL A 208 -1.63 -1.85 -2.60
CA VAL A 208 -2.87 -1.18 -2.97
C VAL A 208 -3.88 -1.22 -1.82
N PHE A 209 -4.85 -0.30 -1.88
CA PHE A 209 -5.98 -0.21 -0.97
C PHE A 209 -7.29 -0.19 -1.74
N ALA A 210 -8.27 -0.93 -1.26
CA ALA A 210 -9.61 -1.02 -1.83
C ALA A 210 -10.66 -1.36 -0.75
N ASN A 211 -11.95 -1.23 -1.07
CA ASN A 211 -13.01 -1.66 -0.17
C ASN A 211 -13.42 -3.14 -0.34
N SER A 212 -12.87 -3.83 -1.34
CA SER A 212 -13.11 -5.27 -1.57
C SER A 212 -11.86 -5.95 -2.11
N VAL A 213 -11.79 -7.28 -1.94
CA VAL A 213 -10.71 -8.11 -2.49
C VAL A 213 -10.71 -8.06 -4.03
N GLU A 214 -11.89 -8.07 -4.66
CA GLU A 214 -12.01 -7.99 -6.11
C GLU A 214 -11.45 -6.67 -6.66
N ASP A 215 -11.73 -5.55 -6.00
CA ASP A 215 -11.23 -4.24 -6.42
C ASP A 215 -9.71 -4.12 -6.19
N ALA A 216 -9.19 -4.71 -5.11
CA ALA A 216 -7.74 -4.80 -4.86
C ALA A 216 -7.05 -5.68 -5.92
N ALA A 217 -7.68 -6.78 -6.32
CA ALA A 217 -7.20 -7.65 -7.39
C ALA A 217 -7.19 -6.92 -8.75
N LEU A 218 -8.27 -6.19 -9.07
CA LEU A 218 -8.39 -5.43 -10.32
C LEU A 218 -7.26 -4.41 -10.49
N ILE A 219 -7.03 -3.54 -9.50
CA ILE A 219 -5.96 -2.54 -9.59
C ILE A 219 -4.58 -3.22 -9.61
N SER A 220 -4.34 -4.23 -8.77
CA SER A 220 -3.04 -4.91 -8.71
C SER A 220 -2.68 -5.58 -10.02
N GLU A 221 -3.64 -6.18 -10.70
CA GLU A 221 -3.46 -6.78 -12.01
C GLU A 221 -2.99 -5.76 -13.06
N GLN A 222 -3.42 -4.50 -12.97
CA GLN A 222 -2.92 -3.46 -13.88
C GLN A 222 -1.48 -3.04 -13.58
N LEU A 223 -1.03 -3.15 -12.33
CA LEU A 223 0.30 -2.71 -11.89
C LEU A 223 1.38 -3.78 -12.07
N ILE A 224 1.02 -5.07 -11.97
CA ILE A 224 1.96 -6.19 -12.06
C ILE A 224 2.58 -6.29 -13.45
N GLY A 225 3.88 -6.57 -13.48
CA GLY A 225 4.63 -6.89 -14.69
C GLY A 225 6.07 -6.38 -14.66
N TYR A 226 6.87 -6.94 -15.59
CA TYR A 226 8.27 -6.58 -15.75
C TYR A 226 8.48 -5.12 -16.09
N ASP A 227 9.49 -4.53 -15.48
CA ASP A 227 9.99 -3.19 -15.78
C ASP A 227 11.53 -3.22 -15.86
N LYS A 228 12.07 -2.94 -17.04
CA LYS A 228 13.53 -2.88 -17.25
C LYS A 228 14.25 -1.84 -16.38
N GLN A 229 13.51 -0.87 -15.83
CA GLN A 229 14.05 0.21 -15.00
C GLN A 229 14.09 -0.16 -13.51
N ASP A 230 13.35 -1.21 -13.08
CA ASP A 230 13.48 -1.80 -11.73
C ASP A 230 14.08 -3.20 -11.86
N PRO A 231 15.37 -3.38 -11.55
CA PRO A 231 16.08 -4.66 -11.71
C PRO A 231 15.58 -5.77 -10.78
N ASP A 232 14.74 -5.43 -9.79
CA ASP A 232 14.14 -6.42 -8.89
C ASP A 232 12.84 -7.02 -9.45
N THR A 233 12.33 -6.49 -10.59
CA THR A 233 11.20 -7.09 -11.29
C THR A 233 11.65 -8.25 -12.18
N SER A 234 10.78 -9.25 -12.37
CA SER A 234 11.06 -10.43 -13.17
C SER A 234 10.05 -10.66 -14.29
N LEU A 235 10.50 -11.29 -15.36
CA LEU A 235 9.67 -11.70 -16.50
C LEU A 235 8.81 -12.91 -16.12
N ASN A 236 7.70 -12.65 -15.45
CA ASN A 236 6.71 -13.67 -15.12
C ASN A 236 5.40 -13.42 -15.88
N PRO A 237 4.63 -14.48 -16.18
CA PRO A 237 3.28 -14.30 -16.71
C PRO A 237 2.46 -13.43 -15.76
N LYS A 238 1.72 -12.47 -16.33
CA LYS A 238 0.81 -11.63 -15.55
C LYS A 238 -0.31 -12.48 -14.93
N PRO A 239 -0.46 -12.51 -13.60
CA PRO A 239 -1.50 -13.30 -12.96
C PRO A 239 -2.88 -12.68 -13.25
N LYS A 240 -3.92 -13.52 -13.38
CA LYS A 240 -5.31 -13.12 -13.54
C LYS A 240 -5.98 -12.98 -12.16
N LEU A 241 -5.55 -12.00 -11.37
CA LEU A 241 -5.98 -11.84 -9.97
C LEU A 241 -7.48 -11.61 -9.84
N LEU A 242 -8.07 -10.79 -10.71
CA LEU A 242 -9.51 -10.52 -10.68
C LEU A 242 -10.34 -11.78 -10.93
N ASN A 243 -9.88 -12.66 -11.82
CA ASN A 243 -10.56 -13.93 -12.06
C ASN A 243 -10.40 -14.85 -10.85
N ALA A 244 -9.16 -15.01 -10.38
CA ALA A 244 -8.85 -15.83 -9.21
C ALA A 244 -9.64 -15.42 -7.96
N SER A 245 -9.84 -14.10 -7.74
CA SER A 245 -10.61 -13.60 -6.59
C SER A 245 -12.10 -13.99 -6.60
N LYS A 246 -12.63 -14.46 -7.75
CA LYS A 246 -14.04 -14.87 -7.95
C LYS A 246 -14.22 -16.38 -7.98
N GLU A 247 -13.15 -17.11 -8.19
CA GLU A 247 -13.18 -18.57 -8.27
C GLU A 247 -13.25 -19.18 -6.88
N LYS A 248 -13.97 -20.29 -6.76
CA LYS A 248 -13.90 -21.11 -5.55
C LYS A 248 -12.60 -21.90 -5.56
N PRO A 249 -11.95 -22.06 -4.40
CA PRO A 249 -10.77 -22.92 -4.33
C PRO A 249 -11.11 -24.32 -4.85
N PRO A 250 -10.21 -24.97 -5.60
CA PRO A 250 -10.45 -26.32 -6.15
C PRO A 250 -10.56 -27.38 -5.06
N MET A 251 -9.95 -27.13 -3.91
CA MET A 251 -10.04 -27.93 -2.70
C MET A 251 -10.31 -27.02 -1.51
N GLU A 252 -10.76 -27.58 -0.41
CA GLU A 252 -10.94 -26.84 0.82
C GLU A 252 -9.58 -26.38 1.34
N PRO A 253 -9.35 -25.07 1.57
CA PRO A 253 -8.03 -24.56 1.97
C PRO A 253 -7.72 -24.95 3.41
N LEU A 254 -6.44 -25.25 3.66
CA LEU A 254 -5.88 -25.45 5.00
C LEU A 254 -5.01 -24.25 5.36
N PHE A 255 -5.32 -23.64 6.51
CA PHE A 255 -4.62 -22.47 7.02
C PHE A 255 -3.69 -22.85 8.17
N ALA A 256 -2.60 -22.13 8.34
CA ALA A 256 -1.79 -22.16 9.54
C ALA A 256 -2.00 -20.87 10.35
N TYR A 257 -2.36 -20.98 11.61
CA TYR A 257 -2.27 -19.89 12.56
C TYR A 257 -0.90 -19.91 13.22
N ILE A 258 -0.18 -18.81 13.11
CA ILE A 258 1.18 -18.69 13.67
C ILE A 258 1.16 -17.63 14.78
N GLU A 259 1.54 -18.03 15.99
CA GLU A 259 1.81 -17.11 17.08
C GLU A 259 3.12 -16.36 16.83
N LEU A 260 3.01 -15.05 16.65
CA LEU A 260 4.18 -14.18 16.47
C LEU A 260 4.77 -13.78 17.83
N PRO A 261 6.08 -13.45 17.91
CA PRO A 261 6.76 -13.13 19.16
C PRO A 261 6.19 -11.95 19.96
N PHE A 262 5.26 -11.21 19.38
CA PHE A 262 4.61 -10.03 19.96
C PHE A 262 3.10 -10.17 20.18
N MET A 263 2.57 -11.39 20.16
CA MET A 263 1.14 -11.66 20.42
C MET A 263 0.68 -11.18 21.80
N ASN A 264 1.57 -11.15 22.78
CA ASN A 264 1.31 -10.59 24.10
C ASN A 264 1.07 -9.06 24.10
N LYS A 265 1.22 -8.40 22.96
CA LYS A 265 0.92 -6.97 22.76
C LYS A 265 -0.42 -6.72 22.07
N LEU A 266 -1.17 -7.79 21.73
CA LEU A 266 -2.52 -7.64 21.22
C LEU A 266 -3.41 -7.06 22.30
N ASP A 267 -4.28 -6.12 21.92
CA ASP A 267 -5.35 -5.72 22.81
C ASP A 267 -6.43 -6.81 22.88
N LYS A 268 -7.35 -6.65 23.83
CA LYS A 268 -8.38 -7.64 24.11
C LYS A 268 -9.29 -7.85 22.90
N ASP A 269 -9.73 -6.78 22.25
CA ASP A 269 -10.69 -6.83 21.16
C ASP A 269 -10.08 -7.49 19.91
N ALA A 270 -8.81 -7.20 19.61
CA ALA A 270 -8.07 -7.86 18.53
C ALA A 270 -7.88 -9.36 18.80
N SER A 271 -7.57 -9.71 20.05
CA SER A 271 -7.42 -11.12 20.46
C SER A 271 -8.76 -11.89 20.34
N GLU A 272 -9.84 -11.33 20.88
CA GLU A 272 -11.18 -11.92 20.80
C GLU A 272 -11.66 -12.06 19.35
N GLY A 273 -11.50 -11.02 18.53
CA GLY A 273 -11.87 -11.08 17.10
C GLY A 273 -11.07 -12.11 16.32
N PHE A 274 -9.81 -12.36 16.70
CA PHE A 274 -8.99 -13.39 16.05
C PHE A 274 -9.42 -14.81 16.46
N GLU A 275 -9.83 -15.01 17.72
CA GLU A 275 -10.44 -16.28 18.18
C GLU A 275 -11.76 -16.56 17.43
N GLU A 276 -12.61 -15.55 17.22
CA GLU A 276 -13.81 -15.69 16.40
C GLU A 276 -13.48 -16.17 14.97
N VAL A 277 -12.44 -15.61 14.33
CA VAL A 277 -12.00 -16.05 13.00
C VAL A 277 -11.54 -17.51 13.03
N LYS A 278 -10.80 -17.93 14.06
CA LYS A 278 -10.36 -19.33 14.20
C LYS A 278 -11.57 -20.27 14.40
N ASP A 279 -12.54 -19.87 15.19
CA ASP A 279 -13.76 -20.66 15.43
C ASP A 279 -14.59 -20.84 14.15
N GLU A 280 -14.76 -19.79 13.35
CA GLU A 280 -15.44 -19.86 12.04
C GLU A 280 -14.71 -20.78 11.04
N LEU A 281 -13.38 -20.86 11.15
CA LEU A 281 -12.53 -21.69 10.30
C LEU A 281 -12.22 -23.07 10.93
N LYS A 282 -12.95 -23.46 11.98
CA LYS A 282 -12.71 -24.70 12.71
C LYS A 282 -12.58 -25.93 11.80
N GLY A 283 -11.50 -26.70 11.99
CA GLY A 283 -11.15 -27.85 11.14
C GLY A 283 -10.41 -27.49 9.87
N LYS A 284 -10.12 -26.20 9.63
CA LYS A 284 -9.34 -25.69 8.49
C LYS A 284 -8.13 -24.85 8.93
N VAL A 285 -7.87 -24.77 10.22
CA VAL A 285 -6.76 -24.03 10.81
C VAL A 285 -5.99 -24.91 11.76
N ASP A 286 -4.69 -25.04 11.52
CA ASP A 286 -3.75 -25.66 12.45
C ASP A 286 -2.97 -24.58 13.19
N GLU A 287 -2.78 -24.73 14.49
CA GLU A 287 -1.90 -23.85 15.28
C GLU A 287 -0.45 -24.34 15.16
N ILE A 288 0.44 -23.49 14.68
CA ILE A 288 1.82 -23.85 14.36
C ILE A 288 2.79 -22.98 15.14
N GLU A 289 3.72 -23.63 15.83
CA GLU A 289 4.87 -22.96 16.43
C GLU A 289 6.00 -22.81 15.40
N LEU A 290 6.57 -21.60 15.33
CA LEU A 290 7.75 -21.37 14.48
C LEU A 290 9.01 -21.99 15.11
N PRO A 291 9.97 -22.43 14.28
CA PRO A 291 11.26 -22.91 14.78
C PRO A 291 11.96 -21.90 15.66
N GLU A 292 12.80 -22.42 16.59
CA GLU A 292 13.64 -21.58 17.42
C GLU A 292 14.49 -20.61 16.55
N GLY A 293 14.56 -19.37 16.97
CA GLY A 293 15.29 -18.31 16.27
C GLY A 293 14.42 -17.45 15.35
N PHE A 294 13.24 -17.88 14.92
CA PHE A 294 12.32 -17.04 14.13
C PHE A 294 11.80 -15.83 14.93
N SER A 295 11.82 -15.89 16.26
CA SER A 295 11.56 -14.74 17.14
C SER A 295 12.50 -13.55 16.89
N LYS A 296 13.66 -13.77 16.26
CA LYS A 296 14.65 -12.73 15.89
C LYS A 296 14.42 -12.09 14.53
N ILE A 297 13.44 -12.55 13.75
CA ILE A 297 13.11 -11.94 12.43
C ILE A 297 12.92 -10.42 12.51
N PRO A 298 12.21 -9.85 13.52
CA PRO A 298 12.09 -8.41 13.66
C PRO A 298 13.44 -7.69 13.85
N ASP A 299 14.38 -8.29 14.54
CA ASP A 299 15.71 -7.73 14.75
C ASP A 299 16.53 -7.72 13.45
N TRP A 300 16.52 -8.82 12.70
CA TRP A 300 17.17 -8.90 11.38
C TRP A 300 16.56 -7.91 10.41
N HIS A 301 15.23 -7.84 10.37
CA HIS A 301 14.51 -6.85 9.56
C HIS A 301 14.94 -5.43 9.92
N LYS A 302 15.07 -5.10 11.22
CA LYS A 302 15.49 -3.79 11.69
C LYS A 302 16.90 -3.45 11.24
N VAL A 303 17.86 -4.39 11.35
CA VAL A 303 19.24 -4.20 10.88
C VAL A 303 19.26 -3.85 9.39
N ILE A 304 18.54 -4.59 8.55
CA ILE A 304 18.45 -4.34 7.12
C ILE A 304 17.84 -2.96 6.86
N MET A 305 16.65 -2.69 7.42
CA MET A 305 15.91 -1.47 7.18
C MET A 305 16.70 -0.22 7.59
N GLU A 306 17.28 -0.19 8.80
CA GLU A 306 17.98 0.98 9.30
C GLU A 306 19.33 1.19 8.57
N SER A 307 20.03 0.12 8.18
CA SER A 307 21.23 0.22 7.35
C SER A 307 20.93 0.79 5.96
N ASP A 308 19.85 0.32 5.33
CA ASP A 308 19.41 0.83 4.05
C ASP A 308 18.96 2.30 4.16
N MET A 309 18.23 2.69 5.23
CA MET A 309 17.86 4.08 5.52
C MET A 309 19.07 5.00 5.63
N ALA A 310 20.13 4.55 6.31
CA ALA A 310 21.36 5.34 6.45
C ALA A 310 22.02 5.63 5.09
N THR A 311 21.83 4.76 4.11
CA THR A 311 22.29 4.96 2.73
C THR A 311 21.31 5.82 1.95
N SER A 312 20.03 5.47 1.96
CA SER A 312 18.96 6.10 1.16
C SER A 312 18.77 7.57 1.52
N PHE A 313 18.84 7.93 2.81
CA PHE A 313 18.62 9.30 3.30
C PHE A 313 19.92 10.00 3.75
N SER A 314 21.07 9.56 3.20
CA SER A 314 22.38 10.13 3.56
C SER A 314 22.51 11.61 3.19
N GLU A 315 21.87 12.04 2.11
CA GLU A 315 21.92 13.43 1.64
C GLU A 315 21.06 14.34 2.52
N GLU A 316 19.83 13.93 2.83
CA GLU A 316 18.90 14.65 3.72
C GLU A 316 19.53 14.79 5.11
N TYR A 317 20.14 13.72 5.63
CA TYR A 317 20.81 13.74 6.91
C TYR A 317 22.03 14.70 6.93
N LYS A 318 22.83 14.73 5.87
CA LYS A 318 24.01 15.62 5.79
C LYS A 318 23.64 17.09 5.60
N LYS A 319 22.61 17.36 4.79
CA LYS A 319 22.31 18.73 4.35
C LYS A 319 21.20 19.40 5.15
N SER A 320 20.31 18.62 5.77
CA SER A 320 19.07 19.12 6.37
C SER A 320 18.67 18.36 7.64
N LYS A 321 19.66 17.91 8.43
CA LYS A 321 19.43 17.16 9.68
C LYS A 321 18.49 17.88 10.64
N ASP A 322 18.58 19.20 10.71
CA ASP A 322 17.75 20.07 11.55
C ASP A 322 16.27 20.07 11.19
N LYS A 323 15.92 19.61 9.97
CA LYS A 323 14.55 19.48 9.46
C LYS A 323 13.98 18.07 9.59
N LEU A 324 14.81 17.09 9.96
CA LEU A 324 14.39 15.71 10.17
C LEU A 324 13.86 15.51 11.59
N SER A 325 12.84 14.67 11.73
CA SER A 325 12.38 14.26 13.06
C SER A 325 13.41 13.42 13.79
N ASN A 326 13.37 13.46 15.14
CA ASN A 326 14.25 12.65 15.96
C ASN A 326 14.19 11.15 15.63
N LYS A 327 13.00 10.63 15.28
CA LYS A 327 12.83 9.21 14.91
C LYS A 327 13.62 8.83 13.67
N ILE A 328 13.65 9.69 12.66
CA ILE A 328 14.45 9.49 11.43
C ILE A 328 15.93 9.58 11.76
N ILE A 329 16.34 10.63 12.48
CA ILE A 329 17.75 10.83 12.89
C ILE A 329 18.27 9.61 13.64
N GLU A 330 17.57 9.17 14.66
CA GLU A 330 17.95 8.00 15.46
C GLU A 330 18.06 6.72 14.64
N ALA A 331 17.13 6.48 13.69
CA ALA A 331 17.17 5.31 12.83
C ALA A 331 18.39 5.34 11.90
N ILE A 332 18.67 6.49 11.27
CA ILE A 332 19.86 6.68 10.43
C ILE A 332 21.13 6.48 11.25
N GLU A 333 21.22 7.08 12.46
CA GLU A 333 22.40 6.96 13.33
C GLU A 333 22.62 5.54 13.86
N ARG A 334 21.57 4.74 14.07
CA ARG A 334 21.69 3.31 14.35
C ARG A 334 22.16 2.55 13.12
N GLY A 335 21.57 2.84 11.96
CA GLY A 335 21.95 2.24 10.68
C GLY A 335 23.43 2.44 10.34
N MET A 336 23.97 3.63 10.60
CA MET A 336 25.41 3.93 10.42
C MET A 336 26.34 3.12 11.34
N LYS A 337 25.85 2.54 12.43
CA LYS A 337 26.65 1.73 13.37
C LYS A 337 26.69 0.26 13.02
N TYR A 338 25.73 -0.25 12.25
CA TYR A 338 25.75 -1.64 11.81
C TYR A 338 26.91 -1.88 10.86
N THR A 339 27.62 -2.98 11.09
CA THR A 339 28.72 -3.40 10.21
C THR A 339 28.18 -4.12 8.99
N SER A 340 29.01 -4.19 7.94
CA SER A 340 28.68 -5.02 6.76
C SER A 340 28.51 -6.51 7.10
N VAL A 341 29.16 -6.98 8.17
CA VAL A 341 29.01 -8.36 8.66
C VAL A 341 27.61 -8.56 9.23
N GLU A 342 27.15 -7.68 10.11
CA GLU A 342 25.81 -7.74 10.71
C GLU A 342 24.71 -7.63 9.64
N TYR A 343 24.89 -6.73 8.68
CA TYR A 343 23.94 -6.55 7.56
C TYR A 343 23.84 -7.81 6.71
N ASN A 344 24.97 -8.39 6.28
CA ASN A 344 24.99 -9.60 5.47
C ASN A 344 24.50 -10.84 6.23
N ASP A 345 24.79 -10.94 7.54
CA ASP A 345 24.21 -12.00 8.38
C ASP A 345 22.70 -11.89 8.44
N ALA A 346 22.15 -10.68 8.64
CA ALA A 346 20.72 -10.44 8.65
C ALA A 346 20.06 -10.82 7.31
N LEU A 347 20.65 -10.46 6.17
CA LEU A 347 20.19 -10.89 4.84
C LEU A 347 20.15 -12.41 4.71
N SER A 348 21.24 -13.09 5.10
CA SER A 348 21.33 -14.56 5.04
C SER A 348 20.27 -15.25 5.91
N LYS A 349 19.94 -14.67 7.09
CA LYS A 349 18.89 -15.17 7.98
C LYS A 349 17.49 -15.00 7.37
N ILE A 350 17.22 -13.87 6.69
CA ILE A 350 15.96 -13.66 5.97
C ILE A 350 15.84 -14.63 4.79
N ASP A 351 16.93 -14.91 4.07
CA ASP A 351 16.91 -15.92 2.98
C ASP A 351 16.61 -17.33 3.52
N LEU A 352 17.17 -17.68 4.69
CA LEU A 352 16.86 -18.94 5.37
C LEU A 352 15.38 -19.01 5.79
N ALA A 353 14.83 -17.91 6.34
CA ALA A 353 13.42 -17.84 6.69
C ALA A 353 12.52 -17.96 5.46
N ASN A 354 12.87 -17.31 4.35
CA ASN A 354 12.16 -17.45 3.08
C ASN A 354 12.18 -18.89 2.54
N ALA A 355 13.32 -19.57 2.66
CA ALA A 355 13.43 -20.97 2.26
C ALA A 355 12.53 -21.88 3.10
N TYR A 356 12.47 -21.66 4.42
CA TYR A 356 11.54 -22.35 5.32
C TYR A 356 10.08 -22.14 4.91
N PHE A 357 9.65 -20.90 4.73
CA PHE A 357 8.26 -20.60 4.35
C PHE A 357 7.92 -21.13 2.94
N LYS A 358 8.88 -21.17 2.02
CA LYS A 358 8.68 -21.81 0.71
C LYS A 358 8.33 -23.29 0.85
N GLN A 359 8.98 -23.99 1.79
CA GLN A 359 8.65 -25.38 2.10
C GLN A 359 7.31 -25.49 2.86
N PHE A 360 7.08 -24.62 3.82
CA PHE A 360 5.87 -24.54 4.63
C PHE A 360 4.58 -24.48 3.78
N PHE A 361 4.61 -23.71 2.68
CA PHE A 361 3.50 -23.59 1.75
C PHE A 361 3.31 -24.80 0.80
N HIS A 362 4.00 -25.92 1.02
CA HIS A 362 3.60 -27.21 0.42
C HIS A 362 2.47 -27.88 1.23
N ASP A 363 2.37 -27.56 2.51
CA ASP A 363 1.41 -28.18 3.43
C ASP A 363 0.21 -27.26 3.75
N TYR A 364 0.40 -25.94 3.63
CA TYR A 364 -0.61 -24.92 3.95
C TYR A 364 -0.85 -23.96 2.80
N ASP A 365 -2.11 -23.56 2.60
CA ASP A 365 -2.49 -22.59 1.55
C ASP A 365 -2.25 -21.13 1.96
N ALA A 366 -2.38 -20.81 3.26
CA ALA A 366 -2.10 -19.49 3.79
C ALA A 366 -1.75 -19.50 5.28
N ILE A 367 -1.11 -18.44 5.73
CA ILE A 367 -0.86 -18.14 7.14
C ILE A 367 -1.85 -17.07 7.59
N LEU A 368 -2.49 -17.32 8.72
CA LEU A 368 -3.34 -16.36 9.42
C LEU A 368 -2.55 -15.75 10.58
N THR A 369 -2.54 -14.43 10.67
CA THR A 369 -1.89 -13.70 11.75
C THR A 369 -2.46 -12.29 11.86
N PRO A 370 -2.52 -11.67 13.05
CA PRO A 370 -2.96 -10.30 13.21
C PRO A 370 -2.11 -9.32 12.40
N SER A 371 -2.74 -8.41 11.66
CA SER A 371 -2.06 -7.38 10.86
C SER A 371 -1.67 -6.14 11.67
N ALA A 372 -2.26 -5.96 12.86
CA ALA A 372 -1.99 -4.91 13.82
C ALA A 372 -2.27 -5.43 15.23
N ASN A 373 -1.81 -4.72 16.24
CA ASN A 373 -1.96 -5.14 17.64
C ASN A 373 -3.32 -4.76 18.27
N GLY A 374 -4.19 -4.12 17.50
CA GLY A 374 -5.51 -3.73 17.96
C GLY A 374 -6.01 -2.48 17.24
N GLU A 375 -6.80 -1.66 17.95
CA GLU A 375 -7.21 -0.35 17.44
C GLU A 375 -6.02 0.63 17.32
N ALA A 376 -6.20 1.63 16.46
CA ALA A 376 -5.16 2.64 16.18
C ALA A 376 -4.88 3.55 17.38
#